data_01917bd5d730a5ea23c6d4cedc0d4ea7
#
_entry.id   01917bd5d730a5ea23c6d4cedc0d4ea7
#
_cell.length_a   1.000
_cell.length_b   1.000
_cell.length_c   1.000
_cell.angle_alpha   90.00
_cell.angle_beta   90.00
_cell.angle_gamma   90.00
#
_symmetry.space_group_name_H-M   'P 1'
#
loop_
_entity.id
_entity.type
_entity.pdbx_description
1 polymer ?
#
loop_
_entity_poly.entity_id
_entity_poly.type
_entity_poly.pdbx_seq_one_letter_code
_entity_poly.pdbx_strand_id
1 'polypeptide(L)'
;VARSLSLPYTTVWHWCVDRPEPAVFGSAVRCFRCRPNPDAPPDHASYAYLLGLYLGDGHLVTTDRTPVLRIYCADAWPSLIEKCDAAMRAVLANKVQRIQKRGCVAIQSTALHWPCLFPQHGPGKKHERPIVLADWQHTIVEAHPGDFLRGLFHSDGCRFANRVVVRGKEYVYPRYMFSNRSTDIMALCQWSLDLLGIAWRMNLPWSLSVARREAVAALDRHVGPKS
;
A
#
# COMPACT_ATOMS: atom_id res chain seq x y z
N VAL A 1 -27.68 29.35 16.94
CA VAL A 1 -26.24 28.90 16.94
C VAL A 1 -25.54 29.41 15.69
N ALA A 2 -26.00 29.12 14.46
CA ALA A 2 -25.31 29.57 13.23
C ALA A 2 -25.14 31.10 13.16
N ARG A 3 -26.20 31.89 13.51
CA ARG A 3 -26.14 33.35 13.53
C ARG A 3 -25.24 33.89 14.64
N SER A 4 -25.21 33.27 15.82
CA SER A 4 -24.37 33.70 16.94
C SER A 4 -22.88 33.41 16.72
N LEU A 5 -22.54 32.48 15.84
CA LEU A 5 -21.17 32.13 15.50
C LEU A 5 -20.69 32.77 14.18
N SER A 6 -21.53 33.57 13.51
CA SER A 6 -21.25 34.17 12.20
C SER A 6 -20.82 33.14 11.14
N LEU A 7 -21.35 31.91 11.23
CA LEU A 7 -21.03 30.80 10.33
C LEU A 7 -22.21 30.55 9.37
N PRO A 8 -21.91 30.03 8.15
CA PRO A 8 -22.98 29.59 7.24
C PRO A 8 -23.86 28.53 7.91
N TYR A 9 -25.19 28.64 7.71
CA TYR A 9 -26.13 27.65 8.26
C TYR A 9 -25.80 26.20 7.89
N THR A 10 -25.36 25.98 6.67
CA THR A 10 -24.93 24.67 6.18
C THR A 10 -23.76 24.09 6.98
N THR A 11 -22.81 24.92 7.40
CA THR A 11 -21.67 24.48 8.21
C THR A 11 -22.12 23.99 9.60
N VAL A 12 -23.01 24.81 10.26
CA VAL A 12 -23.54 24.44 11.57
C VAL A 12 -24.49 23.24 11.47
N TRP A 13 -25.29 23.18 10.41
CA TRP A 13 -26.13 22.01 10.13
C TRP A 13 -25.31 20.74 9.98
N HIS A 14 -24.17 20.78 9.25
CA HIS A 14 -23.27 19.66 9.13
C HIS A 14 -22.64 19.19 10.45
N TRP A 15 -22.50 20.09 11.43
CA TRP A 15 -22.01 19.73 12.76
C TRP A 15 -23.10 19.16 13.69
N CYS A 16 -24.33 19.63 13.51
CA CYS A 16 -25.47 19.28 14.38
C CYS A 16 -26.25 18.06 13.88
N VAL A 17 -26.12 17.70 12.62
CA VAL A 17 -26.65 16.43 12.13
C VAL A 17 -25.69 15.37 12.66
N ASP A 18 -26.17 14.54 13.60
CA ASP A 18 -25.57 13.27 13.95
C ASP A 18 -25.50 12.45 12.67
N ARG A 19 -24.44 12.66 11.91
CA ARG A 19 -24.08 11.69 10.87
C ARG A 19 -23.68 10.46 11.67
N PRO A 20 -24.34 9.31 11.45
CA PRO A 20 -23.71 8.07 11.85
C PRO A 20 -22.27 8.20 11.33
N GLU A 21 -21.29 7.89 12.17
CA GLU A 21 -19.86 7.93 11.81
C GLU A 21 -19.75 7.54 10.36
N PRO A 22 -19.06 8.29 9.48
CA PRO A 22 -19.09 8.02 8.06
C PRO A 22 -18.81 6.54 7.94
N ALA A 23 -19.88 5.79 7.70
CA ALA A 23 -19.83 4.35 7.58
C ALA A 23 -18.62 4.10 6.71
N VAL A 24 -17.66 3.37 7.26
CA VAL A 24 -16.35 3.07 6.66
C VAL A 24 -16.47 3.20 5.17
N PHE A 25 -15.82 4.20 4.57
CA PHE A 25 -16.05 4.60 3.19
C PHE A 25 -15.98 3.35 2.33
N GLY A 26 -17.01 3.04 1.59
CA GLY A 26 -17.20 1.73 1.00
C GLY A 26 -18.18 0.90 1.81
N SER A 27 -19.15 1.57 2.47
CA SER A 27 -20.19 0.83 3.15
C SER A 27 -20.68 -0.28 2.22
N ALA A 28 -20.70 -1.51 2.70
CA ALA A 28 -21.32 -2.67 2.06
C ALA A 28 -22.72 -2.36 1.52
N VAL A 29 -23.32 -1.25 1.95
CA VAL A 29 -24.58 -0.70 1.48
C VAL A 29 -24.53 -0.23 0.02
N ARG A 30 -23.40 0.31 -0.46
CA ARG A 30 -23.25 0.77 -1.85
C ARG A 30 -22.60 -0.25 -2.78
N CYS A 31 -21.84 -1.20 -2.26
CA CYS A 31 -21.18 -2.21 -3.06
C CYS A 31 -22.04 -3.46 -3.19
N PHE A 32 -22.61 -3.68 -4.38
CA PHE A 32 -23.44 -4.86 -4.65
C PHE A 32 -22.66 -6.19 -4.59
N ARG A 33 -21.33 -6.16 -4.79
CA ARG A 33 -20.45 -7.35 -4.71
C ARG A 33 -20.23 -7.83 -3.27
N CYS A 34 -20.40 -6.96 -2.28
CA CYS A 34 -20.12 -7.25 -0.88
C CYS A 34 -21.36 -7.64 -0.07
N ARG A 35 -22.41 -8.12 -0.71
CA ARG A 35 -23.63 -8.55 -0.03
C ARG A 35 -23.78 -10.06 -0.14
N PRO A 36 -23.80 -10.83 1.00
CA PRO A 36 -23.72 -10.37 2.40
C PRO A 36 -22.30 -10.14 2.92
N ASN A 37 -21.26 -10.68 2.26
CA ASN A 37 -19.86 -10.57 2.68
C ASN A 37 -18.98 -10.00 1.57
N PRO A 38 -17.85 -9.34 1.91
CA PRO A 38 -16.87 -8.93 0.92
C PRO A 38 -16.37 -10.12 0.10
N ASP A 39 -16.45 -10.02 -1.22
CA ASP A 39 -15.82 -11.00 -2.11
C ASP A 39 -14.31 -10.83 -2.04
N ALA A 40 -13.59 -11.91 -1.74
CA ALA A 40 -12.15 -11.95 -1.88
C ALA A 40 -11.77 -11.76 -3.37
N PRO A 41 -10.66 -11.07 -3.66
CA PRO A 41 -10.21 -10.91 -5.04
C PRO A 41 -9.84 -12.27 -5.64
N PRO A 42 -10.12 -12.51 -6.94
CA PRO A 42 -9.89 -13.82 -7.56
C PRO A 42 -8.40 -14.20 -7.68
N ASP A 43 -7.51 -13.21 -7.77
CA ASP A 43 -6.07 -13.39 -7.84
C ASP A 43 -5.42 -12.88 -6.55
N HIS A 44 -5.13 -13.81 -5.64
CA HIS A 44 -4.56 -13.52 -4.33
C HIS A 44 -3.12 -12.99 -4.41
N ALA A 45 -2.30 -13.51 -5.33
CA ALA A 45 -0.92 -13.07 -5.51
C ALA A 45 -0.86 -11.62 -6.01
N SER A 46 -1.66 -11.30 -7.03
CA SER A 46 -1.79 -9.93 -7.54
C SER A 46 -2.39 -8.99 -6.49
N TYR A 47 -3.32 -9.48 -5.67
CA TYR A 47 -3.88 -8.69 -4.57
C TYR A 47 -2.84 -8.40 -3.49
N ALA A 48 -2.07 -9.39 -3.04
CA ALA A 48 -1.01 -9.21 -2.06
C ALA A 48 0.02 -8.16 -2.54
N TYR A 49 0.43 -8.24 -3.80
CA TYR A 49 1.31 -7.24 -4.42
C TYR A 49 0.68 -5.84 -4.43
N LEU A 50 -0.58 -5.74 -4.88
CA LEU A 50 -1.32 -4.47 -4.95
C LEU A 50 -1.55 -3.87 -3.55
N LEU A 51 -1.80 -4.72 -2.53
CA LEU A 51 -1.93 -4.29 -1.13
C LEU A 51 -0.62 -3.67 -0.64
N GLY A 52 0.53 -4.29 -0.92
CA GLY A 52 1.84 -3.75 -0.59
C GLY A 52 2.08 -2.39 -1.26
N LEU A 53 1.79 -2.25 -2.54
CA LEU A 53 1.87 -0.96 -3.26
C LEU A 53 0.92 0.09 -2.67
N TYR A 54 -0.31 -0.31 -2.33
CA TYR A 54 -1.29 0.60 -1.72
C TYR A 54 -0.83 1.11 -0.36
N LEU A 55 -0.25 0.26 0.47
CA LEU A 55 0.22 0.64 1.80
C LEU A 55 1.38 1.64 1.74
N GLY A 56 2.24 1.60 0.73
CA GLY A 56 3.25 2.62 0.47
C GLY A 56 2.65 3.83 -0.28
N ASP A 57 2.65 3.79 -1.59
CA ASP A 57 2.38 4.92 -2.50
C ASP A 57 0.91 5.07 -2.93
N GLY A 58 0.01 4.18 -2.46
CA GLY A 58 -1.38 4.20 -2.86
C GLY A 58 -2.31 5.00 -1.97
N HIS A 59 -3.44 5.42 -2.49
CA HIS A 59 -4.56 5.96 -1.72
C HIS A 59 -5.88 5.79 -2.47
N LEU A 60 -6.98 5.83 -1.71
CA LEU A 60 -8.32 5.93 -2.26
C LEU A 60 -8.78 7.38 -2.23
N VAL A 61 -9.13 7.90 -3.40
CA VAL A 61 -9.83 9.16 -3.53
C VAL A 61 -11.31 8.88 -3.41
N THR A 62 -11.90 9.36 -2.31
CA THR A 62 -13.33 9.25 -2.07
C THR A 62 -13.99 10.57 -2.42
N THR A 63 -14.81 10.54 -3.45
CA THR A 63 -15.67 11.64 -3.85
C THR A 63 -17.13 11.25 -3.59
N ASP A 64 -18.06 12.18 -3.74
CA ASP A 64 -19.50 11.90 -3.64
C ASP A 64 -19.98 10.90 -4.72
N ARG A 65 -19.13 10.60 -5.67
CA ARG A 65 -19.39 9.66 -6.78
C ARG A 65 -18.74 8.30 -6.48
N THR A 66 -17.98 7.78 -7.42
CA THR A 66 -17.34 6.47 -7.34
C THR A 66 -15.90 6.59 -6.85
N PRO A 67 -15.49 5.82 -5.83
CA PRO A 67 -14.11 5.82 -5.34
C PRO A 67 -13.09 5.50 -6.44
N VAL A 68 -11.92 6.10 -6.34
CA VAL A 68 -10.80 5.90 -7.26
C VAL A 68 -9.60 5.37 -6.47
N LEU A 69 -9.18 4.13 -6.74
CA LEU A 69 -7.88 3.66 -6.30
C LEU A 69 -6.80 4.30 -7.16
N ARG A 70 -5.81 4.91 -6.53
CA ARG A 70 -4.69 5.57 -7.19
C ARG A 70 -3.38 5.16 -6.55
N ILE A 71 -2.40 4.76 -7.38
CA ILE A 71 -1.03 4.45 -6.98
C ILE A 71 -0.09 5.29 -7.84
N TYR A 72 0.90 5.92 -7.22
CA TYR A 72 1.90 6.70 -7.92
C TYR A 72 3.16 5.86 -8.12
N CYS A 73 3.60 5.75 -9.37
CA CYS A 73 4.85 5.08 -9.74
C CYS A 73 5.79 6.13 -10.36
N ALA A 74 7.05 6.17 -9.93
CA ALA A 74 8.04 7.03 -10.57
C ALA A 74 8.19 6.65 -12.05
N ASP A 75 8.26 7.65 -12.94
CA ASP A 75 8.40 7.44 -14.39
C ASP A 75 9.75 6.84 -14.78
N ALA A 76 10.75 6.93 -13.90
CA ALA A 76 12.03 6.24 -14.03
C ALA A 76 11.94 4.70 -14.00
N TRP A 77 10.77 4.12 -13.61
CA TRP A 77 10.59 2.68 -13.44
C TRP A 77 9.43 2.15 -14.31
N PRO A 78 9.60 2.03 -15.64
CA PRO A 78 8.51 1.60 -16.55
C PRO A 78 7.93 0.23 -16.20
N SER A 79 8.77 -0.74 -15.78
CA SER A 79 8.26 -2.07 -15.43
C SER A 79 7.40 -2.06 -14.15
N LEU A 80 7.64 -1.14 -13.24
CA LEU A 80 6.80 -0.95 -12.06
C LEU A 80 5.40 -0.43 -12.47
N ILE A 81 5.34 0.49 -13.42
CA ILE A 81 4.10 1.01 -13.99
C ILE A 81 3.28 -0.13 -14.61
N GLU A 82 3.92 -0.97 -15.43
CA GLU A 82 3.27 -2.14 -16.06
C GLU A 82 2.76 -3.14 -15.03
N LYS A 83 3.57 -3.48 -14.02
CA LYS A 83 3.21 -4.41 -12.95
C LYS A 83 2.04 -3.88 -12.11
N CYS A 84 2.03 -2.58 -11.80
CA CYS A 84 0.93 -1.95 -11.06
C CYS A 84 -0.38 -1.98 -11.87
N ASP A 85 -0.35 -1.64 -13.15
CA ASP A 85 -1.50 -1.71 -14.06
C ASP A 85 -2.03 -3.15 -14.15
N ALA A 86 -1.14 -4.13 -14.38
CA ALA A 86 -1.51 -5.53 -14.46
C ALA A 86 -2.16 -6.05 -13.16
N ALA A 87 -1.59 -5.70 -12.00
CA ALA A 87 -2.14 -6.09 -10.71
C ALA A 87 -3.53 -5.47 -10.46
N MET A 88 -3.75 -4.20 -10.80
CA MET A 88 -5.08 -3.59 -10.69
C MET A 88 -6.12 -4.31 -11.55
N ARG A 89 -5.74 -4.72 -12.78
CA ARG A 89 -6.64 -5.45 -13.68
C ARG A 89 -6.93 -6.86 -13.20
N ALA A 90 -5.94 -7.55 -12.66
CA ALA A 90 -6.09 -8.91 -12.13
C ALA A 90 -6.97 -8.95 -10.87
N VAL A 91 -6.82 -7.96 -9.99
CA VAL A 91 -7.61 -7.85 -8.76
C VAL A 91 -9.06 -7.46 -9.03
N LEU A 92 -9.26 -6.51 -9.94
CA LEU A 92 -10.58 -6.04 -10.32
C LEU A 92 -10.59 -5.68 -11.82
N ALA A 93 -11.25 -6.49 -12.62
CA ALA A 93 -11.33 -6.36 -14.09
C ALA A 93 -12.07 -5.08 -14.52
N ASN A 94 -11.51 -3.92 -14.18
CA ASN A 94 -12.02 -2.60 -14.53
C ASN A 94 -11.00 -1.86 -15.41
N LYS A 95 -11.48 -0.77 -16.05
CA LYS A 95 -10.59 0.12 -16.81
C LYS A 95 -9.54 0.73 -15.86
N VAL A 96 -8.27 0.50 -16.20
CA VAL A 96 -7.12 1.15 -15.57
C VAL A 96 -6.64 2.28 -16.48
N GLN A 97 -6.36 3.43 -15.90
CA GLN A 97 -5.87 4.63 -16.58
C GLN A 97 -4.49 4.97 -16.07
N ARG A 98 -3.61 5.43 -16.97
CA ARG A 98 -2.29 5.97 -16.68
C ARG A 98 -2.32 7.47 -16.92
N ILE A 99 -2.08 8.25 -15.89
CA ILE A 99 -2.09 9.70 -15.97
C ILE A 99 -0.69 10.20 -15.69
N GLN A 100 -0.05 10.76 -16.73
CA GLN A 100 1.27 11.35 -16.60
C GLN A 100 1.22 12.57 -15.67
N LYS A 101 2.15 12.62 -14.74
CA LYS A 101 2.43 13.74 -13.85
C LYS A 101 3.90 14.10 -13.94
N ARG A 102 4.32 15.19 -13.32
CA ARG A 102 5.73 15.55 -13.27
C ARG A 102 6.51 14.55 -12.42
N GLY A 103 7.41 13.76 -13.04
CA GLY A 103 8.27 12.77 -12.39
C GLY A 103 7.58 11.45 -11.98
N CYS A 104 6.29 11.26 -12.31
CA CYS A 104 5.59 10.00 -12.00
C CYS A 104 4.38 9.77 -12.90
N VAL A 105 3.89 8.54 -12.89
CA VAL A 105 2.63 8.15 -13.50
C VAL A 105 1.65 7.74 -12.41
N ALA A 106 0.48 8.35 -12.39
CA ALA A 106 -0.63 7.91 -11.55
C ALA A 106 -1.38 6.79 -12.26
N ILE A 107 -1.30 5.59 -11.70
CA ILE A 107 -2.10 4.44 -12.13
C ILE A 107 -3.40 4.45 -11.34
N GLN A 108 -4.53 4.53 -12.01
CA GLN A 108 -5.82 4.64 -11.32
C GLN A 108 -6.92 3.81 -11.94
N SER A 109 -7.83 3.37 -11.09
CA SER A 109 -9.05 2.66 -11.48
C SER A 109 -10.22 3.07 -10.59
N THR A 110 -11.40 3.17 -11.19
CA THR A 110 -12.63 3.65 -10.55
C THR A 110 -13.58 2.48 -10.31
N ALA A 111 -13.92 2.19 -9.06
CA ALA A 111 -14.93 1.18 -8.72
C ALA A 111 -15.46 1.36 -7.30
N LEU A 112 -16.75 1.05 -7.08
CA LEU A 112 -17.37 1.02 -5.76
C LEU A 112 -16.77 -0.05 -4.84
N HIS A 113 -16.11 -1.07 -5.40
CA HIS A 113 -15.54 -2.19 -4.65
C HIS A 113 -14.14 -1.91 -4.07
N TRP A 114 -13.41 -0.90 -4.54
CA TRP A 114 -12.08 -0.60 -4.03
C TRP A 114 -12.01 -0.37 -2.52
N PRO A 115 -12.93 0.39 -1.88
CA PRO A 115 -12.92 0.53 -0.41
C PRO A 115 -13.12 -0.78 0.35
N CYS A 116 -13.85 -1.73 -0.21
CA CYS A 116 -14.04 -3.05 0.40
C CYS A 116 -12.75 -3.88 0.37
N LEU A 117 -11.96 -3.74 -0.71
CA LEU A 117 -10.68 -4.41 -0.88
C LEU A 117 -9.55 -3.75 -0.06
N PHE A 118 -9.71 -2.49 0.31
CA PHE A 118 -8.74 -1.73 1.12
C PHE A 118 -9.40 -1.09 2.34
N PRO A 119 -9.88 -1.90 3.31
CA PRO A 119 -10.55 -1.41 4.51
C PRO A 119 -9.64 -0.51 5.39
N GLN A 120 -8.32 -0.52 5.16
CA GLN A 120 -7.34 0.38 5.79
C GLN A 120 -7.48 1.83 5.30
N HIS A 121 -8.36 2.10 4.33
CA HIS A 121 -8.61 3.46 3.86
C HIS A 121 -9.25 4.29 4.98
N GLY A 122 -8.81 5.55 5.08
CA GLY A 122 -9.34 6.50 6.07
C GLY A 122 -8.77 7.89 5.85
N PRO A 123 -9.30 8.89 6.56
CA PRO A 123 -8.81 10.26 6.49
C PRO A 123 -7.39 10.37 7.06
N GLY A 124 -6.65 11.40 6.66
CA GLY A 124 -5.29 11.67 7.11
C GLY A 124 -4.23 10.75 6.51
N LYS A 125 -3.01 10.86 7.03
CA LYS A 125 -1.87 10.07 6.56
C LYS A 125 -1.87 8.67 7.19
N LYS A 126 -1.33 7.68 6.49
CA LYS A 126 -1.29 6.28 6.97
C LYS A 126 -0.52 6.11 8.29
N HIS A 127 0.50 6.92 8.56
CA HIS A 127 1.24 6.85 9.81
C HIS A 127 0.57 7.58 11.00
N GLU A 128 -0.55 8.25 10.76
CA GLU A 128 -1.34 8.96 11.77
C GLU A 128 -2.59 8.17 12.20
N ARG A 129 -2.80 6.98 11.63
CA ARG A 129 -3.94 6.11 11.93
C ARG A 129 -3.55 4.64 11.95
N PRO A 130 -4.32 3.77 12.64
CA PRO A 130 -4.09 2.33 12.61
C PRO A 130 -4.20 1.74 11.20
N ILE A 131 -3.28 0.85 10.87
CA ILE A 131 -3.28 0.06 9.64
C ILE A 131 -3.37 -1.42 10.03
N VAL A 132 -4.60 -1.93 10.09
CA VAL A 132 -4.89 -3.31 10.48
C VAL A 132 -5.41 -4.08 9.27
N LEU A 133 -4.87 -5.27 9.04
CA LEU A 133 -5.39 -6.18 8.02
C LEU A 133 -6.67 -6.85 8.53
N ALA A 134 -7.66 -7.02 7.68
CA ALA A 134 -8.79 -7.90 7.96
C ALA A 134 -8.35 -9.38 7.90
N ASP A 135 -9.08 -10.30 8.55
CA ASP A 135 -8.70 -11.72 8.63
C ASP A 135 -8.46 -12.36 7.26
N TRP A 136 -9.32 -12.06 6.29
CA TRP A 136 -9.17 -12.56 4.93
C TRP A 136 -7.91 -12.00 4.22
N GLN A 137 -7.49 -10.76 4.55
CA GLN A 137 -6.25 -10.19 4.05
C GLN A 137 -5.03 -10.85 4.70
N HIS A 138 -5.09 -11.14 6.00
CA HIS A 138 -4.05 -11.92 6.70
C HIS A 138 -3.83 -13.26 6.01
N THR A 139 -4.91 -14.02 5.76
CA THR A 139 -4.85 -15.31 5.06
C THR A 139 -4.18 -15.18 3.69
N ILE A 140 -4.50 -14.13 2.92
CA ILE A 140 -3.88 -13.91 1.60
C ILE A 140 -2.39 -13.57 1.74
N VAL A 141 -2.01 -12.69 2.68
CA VAL A 141 -0.60 -12.32 2.87
C VAL A 141 0.23 -13.50 3.38
N GLU A 142 -0.31 -14.33 4.27
CA GLU A 142 0.33 -15.57 4.72
C GLU A 142 0.60 -16.54 3.58
N ALA A 143 -0.33 -16.66 2.64
CA ALA A 143 -0.16 -17.50 1.46
C ALA A 143 0.78 -16.88 0.41
N HIS A 144 0.89 -15.56 0.35
CA HIS A 144 1.63 -14.81 -0.66
C HIS A 144 2.55 -13.72 -0.07
N PRO A 145 3.39 -14.05 0.96
CA PRO A 145 4.21 -13.05 1.65
C PRO A 145 5.26 -12.41 0.73
N GLY A 146 5.78 -13.17 -0.25
CA GLY A 146 6.73 -12.67 -1.24
C GLY A 146 6.14 -11.61 -2.15
N ASP A 147 4.90 -11.79 -2.60
CA ASP A 147 4.20 -10.82 -3.44
C ASP A 147 3.87 -9.55 -2.65
N PHE A 148 3.43 -9.69 -1.40
CA PHE A 148 3.18 -8.56 -0.50
C PHE A 148 4.46 -7.74 -0.25
N LEU A 149 5.58 -8.41 0.08
CA LEU A 149 6.89 -7.77 0.23
C LEU A 149 7.33 -7.08 -1.07
N ARG A 150 7.13 -7.71 -2.22
CA ARG A 150 7.42 -7.08 -3.51
C ARG A 150 6.69 -5.76 -3.64
N GLY A 151 5.41 -5.69 -3.28
CA GLY A 151 4.62 -4.46 -3.29
C GLY A 151 5.18 -3.40 -2.34
N LEU A 152 5.49 -3.76 -1.10
CA LEU A 152 6.08 -2.86 -0.11
C LEU A 152 7.45 -2.32 -0.56
N PHE A 153 8.34 -3.19 -1.05
CA PHE A 153 9.66 -2.77 -1.49
C PHE A 153 9.63 -2.00 -2.82
N HIS A 154 8.66 -2.26 -3.68
CA HIS A 154 8.45 -1.49 -4.90
C HIS A 154 7.94 -0.08 -4.63
N SER A 155 7.23 0.16 -3.53
CA SER A 155 6.86 1.50 -3.06
C SER A 155 7.99 2.12 -2.22
N ASP A 156 8.05 1.79 -0.94
CA ASP A 156 8.88 2.45 0.08
C ASP A 156 10.25 1.78 0.30
N GLY A 157 10.60 0.77 -0.50
CA GLY A 157 11.89 0.09 -0.41
C GLY A 157 12.88 0.50 -1.48
N CYS A 158 14.13 0.15 -1.26
CA CYS A 158 15.19 0.24 -2.28
C CYS A 158 16.18 -0.91 -2.14
N ARG A 159 16.78 -1.29 -3.27
CA ARG A 159 17.94 -2.18 -3.36
C ARG A 159 19.13 -1.40 -3.86
N PHE A 160 20.24 -1.44 -3.15
CA PHE A 160 21.45 -0.70 -3.52
C PHE A 160 22.72 -1.46 -3.16
N ALA A 161 23.84 -1.02 -3.75
CA ALA A 161 25.17 -1.49 -3.42
C ALA A 161 25.75 -0.67 -2.26
N ASN A 162 25.85 -1.28 -1.08
CA ASN A 162 26.47 -0.66 0.08
C ASN A 162 28.00 -0.79 -0.02
N ARG A 163 28.70 0.34 -0.10
CA ARG A 163 30.15 0.42 -0.19
C ARG A 163 30.75 0.67 1.19
N VAL A 164 31.69 -0.16 1.58
CA VAL A 164 32.40 -0.06 2.87
C VAL A 164 33.90 -0.15 2.62
N VAL A 165 34.64 0.81 3.14
CA VAL A 165 36.12 0.78 3.08
C VAL A 165 36.66 0.30 4.42
N VAL A 166 37.40 -0.82 4.41
CA VAL A 166 38.07 -1.38 5.59
C VAL A 166 39.54 -1.51 5.28
N ARG A 167 40.39 -0.82 6.05
CA ARG A 167 41.86 -0.81 5.91
C ARG A 167 42.31 -0.49 4.47
N GLY A 168 41.67 0.51 3.85
CA GLY A 168 41.99 0.94 2.47
C GLY A 168 41.42 0.05 1.37
N LYS A 169 40.78 -1.06 1.68
CA LYS A 169 40.14 -1.95 0.72
C LYS A 169 38.63 -1.71 0.64
N GLU A 170 38.11 -1.48 -0.55
CA GLU A 170 36.68 -1.31 -0.78
C GLU A 170 35.97 -2.67 -0.89
N TYR A 171 34.84 -2.78 -0.20
CA TYR A 171 33.93 -3.91 -0.26
C TYR A 171 32.56 -3.41 -0.68
N VAL A 172 31.90 -4.12 -1.58
CA VAL A 172 30.58 -3.81 -2.09
C VAL A 172 29.62 -4.94 -1.76
N TYR A 173 28.57 -4.62 -1.00
CA TYR A 173 27.55 -5.57 -0.57
C TYR A 173 26.16 -5.14 -1.02
N PRO A 174 25.37 -5.97 -1.70
CA PRO A 174 23.99 -5.66 -1.96
C PRO A 174 23.21 -5.58 -0.65
N ARG A 175 22.28 -4.63 -0.58
CA ARG A 175 21.44 -4.40 0.60
C ARG A 175 20.06 -3.94 0.16
N TYR A 176 19.04 -4.40 0.88
CA TYR A 176 17.72 -3.79 0.83
C TYR A 176 17.51 -2.86 2.04
N MET A 177 16.81 -1.78 1.80
CA MET A 177 16.23 -0.93 2.84
C MET A 177 14.75 -0.73 2.58
N PHE A 178 13.97 -0.74 3.66
CA PHE A 178 12.57 -0.36 3.67
C PHE A 178 12.37 0.72 4.73
N SER A 179 11.70 1.81 4.38
CA SER A 179 11.50 2.94 5.28
C SER A 179 10.04 3.39 5.25
N ASN A 180 9.37 3.32 6.39
CA ASN A 180 7.99 3.78 6.53
C ASN A 180 7.76 4.33 7.94
N ARG A 181 7.02 5.43 8.05
CA ARG A 181 6.71 6.06 9.34
C ARG A 181 5.56 5.38 10.09
N SER A 182 4.73 4.58 9.42
CA SER A 182 3.70 3.78 10.06
C SER A 182 4.33 2.58 10.76
N THR A 183 4.16 2.50 12.08
CA THR A 183 4.60 1.36 12.88
C THR A 183 3.92 0.07 12.44
N ASP A 184 2.66 0.17 12.05
CA ASP A 184 1.87 -0.98 11.63
C ASP A 184 2.34 -1.52 10.27
N ILE A 185 2.60 -0.64 9.28
CA ILE A 185 3.17 -1.06 7.99
C ILE A 185 4.57 -1.64 8.17
N MET A 186 5.37 -1.08 9.09
CA MET A 186 6.67 -1.63 9.45
C MET A 186 6.53 -3.03 10.06
N ALA A 187 5.59 -3.23 10.98
CA ALA A 187 5.31 -4.54 11.59
C ALA A 187 4.84 -5.57 10.54
N LEU A 188 3.99 -5.17 9.59
CA LEU A 188 3.57 -6.03 8.48
C LEU A 188 4.75 -6.44 7.58
N CYS A 189 5.69 -5.52 7.32
CA CYS A 189 6.91 -5.83 6.58
C CYS A 189 7.79 -6.84 7.33
N GLN A 190 8.01 -6.63 8.63
CA GLN A 190 8.77 -7.53 9.49
C GLN A 190 8.16 -8.92 9.51
N TRP A 191 6.87 -9.01 9.82
CA TRP A 191 6.12 -10.27 9.84
C TRP A 191 6.23 -11.04 8.51
N SER A 192 6.09 -10.37 7.39
CA SER A 192 6.20 -11.02 6.08
C SER A 192 7.63 -11.49 5.76
N LEU A 193 8.66 -10.78 6.25
CA LEU A 193 10.05 -11.24 6.17
C LEU A 193 10.28 -12.48 7.04
N ASP A 194 9.69 -12.50 8.25
CA ASP A 194 9.77 -13.63 9.18
C ASP A 194 9.07 -14.88 8.61
N LEU A 195 7.91 -14.73 7.95
CA LEU A 195 7.21 -15.82 7.25
C LEU A 195 8.11 -16.50 6.19
N LEU A 196 8.98 -15.74 5.55
CA LEU A 196 9.94 -16.26 4.55
C LEU A 196 11.29 -16.67 5.16
N GLY A 197 11.48 -16.55 6.48
CA GLY A 197 12.75 -16.82 7.14
C GLY A 197 13.88 -15.87 6.71
N ILE A 198 13.55 -14.67 6.24
CA ILE A 198 14.51 -13.68 5.76
C ILE A 198 14.99 -12.81 6.91
N ALA A 199 16.27 -12.92 7.27
CA ALA A 199 16.85 -12.14 8.36
C ALA A 199 16.90 -10.64 8.04
N TRP A 200 16.38 -9.83 8.92
CA TRP A 200 16.34 -8.38 8.83
C TRP A 200 16.86 -7.71 10.10
N ARG A 201 17.07 -6.39 10.06
CA ARG A 201 17.49 -5.58 11.21
C ARG A 201 16.88 -4.18 11.12
N MET A 202 16.36 -3.67 12.23
CA MET A 202 16.04 -2.25 12.36
C MET A 202 17.33 -1.42 12.44
N ASN A 203 17.41 -0.39 11.64
CA ASN A 203 18.47 0.63 11.70
C ASN A 203 17.99 1.85 12.49
N LEU A 204 16.73 2.24 12.30
CA LEU A 204 16.01 3.32 12.97
C LEU A 204 14.58 2.84 13.22
N PRO A 205 13.80 3.47 14.10
CA PRO A 205 12.41 3.08 14.36
C PRO A 205 11.52 2.98 13.10
N TRP A 206 11.88 3.70 12.05
CA TRP A 206 11.17 3.77 10.77
C TRP A 206 11.97 3.21 9.59
N SER A 207 13.06 2.52 9.83
CA SER A 207 13.92 1.99 8.76
C SER A 207 14.48 0.62 9.11
N LEU A 208 14.23 -0.34 8.24
CA LEU A 208 14.65 -1.73 8.29
C LEU A 208 15.63 -2.04 7.16
N SER A 209 16.59 -2.91 7.39
CA SER A 209 17.47 -3.42 6.32
C SER A 209 17.59 -4.94 6.31
N VAL A 210 17.75 -5.48 5.10
CA VAL A 210 18.19 -6.85 4.83
C VAL A 210 19.59 -6.75 4.24
N ALA A 211 20.60 -7.28 4.95
CA ALA A 211 22.01 -7.06 4.63
C ALA A 211 22.85 -8.34 4.59
N ARG A 212 22.41 -9.44 5.21
CA ARG A 212 23.08 -10.73 5.11
C ARG A 212 22.96 -11.25 3.68
N ARG A 213 24.05 -11.76 3.13
CA ARG A 213 24.14 -12.19 1.72
C ARG A 213 23.03 -13.18 1.34
N GLU A 214 22.81 -14.17 2.19
CA GLU A 214 21.77 -15.20 2.00
C GLU A 214 20.36 -14.58 2.06
N ALA A 215 20.13 -13.66 2.99
CA ALA A 215 18.85 -12.97 3.15
C ALA A 215 18.56 -12.05 1.96
N VAL A 216 19.56 -11.33 1.44
CA VAL A 216 19.42 -10.51 0.24
C VAL A 216 19.11 -11.41 -0.97
N ALA A 217 19.84 -12.52 -1.14
CA ALA A 217 19.58 -13.47 -2.23
C ALA A 217 18.19 -14.12 -2.11
N ALA A 218 17.72 -14.38 -0.88
CA ALA A 218 16.37 -14.86 -0.65
C ALA A 218 15.33 -13.81 -1.06
N LEU A 219 15.51 -12.55 -0.65
CA LEU A 219 14.59 -11.46 -0.98
C LEU A 219 14.60 -11.12 -2.48
N ASP A 220 15.76 -11.25 -3.16
CA ASP A 220 15.89 -11.05 -4.60
C ASP A 220 14.96 -11.97 -5.41
N ARG A 221 14.66 -13.19 -4.92
CA ARG A 221 13.73 -14.12 -5.58
C ARG A 221 12.28 -13.65 -5.57
N HIS A 222 11.92 -12.84 -4.61
CA HIS A 222 10.55 -12.34 -4.42
C HIS A 222 10.35 -10.93 -4.96
N VAL A 223 11.24 -10.01 -4.60
CA VAL A 223 11.06 -8.59 -4.91
C VAL A 223 11.47 -8.29 -6.36
N GLY A 224 12.65 -8.73 -6.77
CA GLY A 224 13.21 -8.38 -8.07
C GLY A 224 13.61 -6.90 -8.19
N PRO A 225 14.16 -6.48 -9.33
CA PRO A 225 14.58 -5.11 -9.54
C PRO A 225 13.38 -4.17 -9.76
N LYS A 226 13.51 -2.93 -9.30
CA LYS A 226 12.75 -1.79 -9.85
C LYS A 226 13.41 -1.44 -11.20
N SER A 227 12.74 -1.63 -12.29
CA SER A 227 13.23 -1.35 -13.64
C SER A 227 12.14 -0.66 -14.49
#